data_d79e8e0df3b7a3b80d9f44da16867956
#
_entry.id   d79e8e0df3b7a3b80d9f44da16867956
#
_cell.length_a   1.000
_cell.length_b   1.000
_cell.length_c   1.000
_cell.angle_alpha   90.00
_cell.angle_beta   90.00
_cell.angle_gamma   90.00
#
_symmetry.space_group_name_H-M   'P 1'
#
loop_
_entity.id
_entity.type
_entity.pdbx_description
1 polymer ?
#
loop_
_entity_poly.entity_id
_entity_poly.type
_entity_poly.pdbx_seq_one_letter_code
_entity_poly.pdbx_strand_id
1 'polypeptide(L)'
;MSLATVAWLWMFDSLYSVINWTLIALGLVDAANRPQWLSQEDLAMIAVVVVHAWRLFPFGVVIFLAGFTSVPKDVLDAATVDGAGFWRRNYQIILPIIAPIVLIALIFGTVFTFTDLSVVYLLTKGGPINSTQVLGTLAFQVGILSGDVAHGAAICLFLFPFLLIAVVLLLRALRRREI
;
A
#
# COMPACT_ATOMS: atom_id res chain seq x y z
N MET A 1 -1.58 15.16 2.50
CA MET A 1 -0.96 13.90 2.04
C MET A 1 0.42 14.12 1.42
N SER A 2 0.59 15.08 0.52
CA SER A 2 1.89 15.39 -0.11
C SER A 2 3.01 15.75 0.87
N LEU A 3 2.70 16.48 1.95
CA LEU A 3 3.68 16.86 2.97
C LEU A 3 4.32 15.64 3.67
N ALA A 4 3.54 14.61 3.97
CA ALA A 4 4.07 13.40 4.59
C ALA A 4 5.02 12.65 3.63
N THR A 5 4.72 12.61 2.33
CA THR A 5 5.61 12.01 1.32
C THR A 5 6.92 12.81 1.19
N VAL A 6 6.87 14.14 1.31
CA VAL A 6 8.07 14.99 1.32
C VAL A 6 8.92 14.73 2.56
N ALA A 7 8.31 14.50 3.73
CA ALA A 7 9.04 14.09 4.92
C ALA A 7 9.77 12.76 4.73
N TRP A 8 9.12 11.79 4.08
CA TRP A 8 9.76 10.52 3.72
C TRP A 8 10.88 10.69 2.69
N LEU A 9 10.73 11.60 1.71
CA LEU A 9 11.79 11.95 0.76
C LEU A 9 13.05 12.38 1.51
N TRP A 10 12.91 13.24 2.53
CA TRP A 10 14.01 13.67 3.38
C TRP A 10 14.56 12.53 4.25
N MET A 11 13.71 11.66 4.78
CA MET A 11 14.15 10.49 5.55
C MET A 11 14.96 9.49 4.71
N PHE A 12 14.72 9.41 3.40
CA PHE A 12 15.46 8.56 2.46
C PHE A 12 16.64 9.27 1.77
N ASP A 13 16.96 10.51 2.17
CA ASP A 13 18.14 11.22 1.66
C ASP A 13 19.41 10.43 1.96
N SER A 14 20.36 10.41 1.02
CA SER A 14 21.57 9.58 1.16
C SER A 14 22.55 10.10 2.20
N LEU A 15 22.55 11.42 2.46
CA LEU A 15 23.51 12.08 3.34
C LEU A 15 22.94 12.39 4.72
N TYR A 16 21.71 12.90 4.77
CA TYR A 16 21.06 13.40 5.98
C TYR A 16 19.98 12.47 6.52
N SER A 17 19.88 11.26 5.99
CA SER A 17 18.88 10.27 6.37
C SER A 17 19.02 9.84 7.84
N VAL A 18 17.95 9.99 8.59
CA VAL A 18 17.82 9.41 9.94
C VAL A 18 17.92 7.88 9.88
N ILE A 19 17.42 7.27 8.80
CA ILE A 19 17.45 5.81 8.59
C ILE A 19 18.91 5.37 8.44
N ASN A 20 19.70 6.01 7.58
CA ASN A 20 21.12 5.68 7.43
C ASN A 20 21.91 5.92 8.72
N TRP A 21 21.61 7.03 9.42
CA TRP A 21 22.24 7.30 10.69
C TRP A 21 21.98 6.20 11.73
N THR A 22 20.72 5.74 11.85
CA THR A 22 20.39 4.65 12.77
C THR A 22 21.04 3.32 12.39
N LEU A 23 21.09 2.99 11.10
CA LEU A 23 21.76 1.78 10.61
C LEU A 23 23.26 1.77 10.90
N ILE A 24 23.91 2.93 10.75
CA ILE A 24 25.34 3.10 11.07
C ILE A 24 25.55 3.02 12.59
N ALA A 25 24.71 3.69 13.38
CA ALA A 25 24.80 3.65 14.84
C ALA A 25 24.62 2.24 15.43
N LEU A 26 23.81 1.41 14.79
CA LEU A 26 23.61 -0.01 15.14
C LEU A 26 24.71 -0.93 14.59
N GLY A 27 25.68 -0.41 13.83
CA GLY A 27 26.77 -1.20 13.23
C GLY A 27 26.30 -2.13 12.10
N LEU A 28 25.12 -1.91 11.53
CA LEU A 28 24.55 -2.74 10.45
C LEU A 28 25.11 -2.35 9.08
N VAL A 29 25.53 -1.10 8.93
CA VAL A 29 26.06 -0.54 7.68
C VAL A 29 27.26 0.34 7.97
N ASP A 30 28.28 0.27 7.09
CA ASP A 30 29.43 1.14 7.19
C ASP A 30 29.11 2.55 6.66
N ALA A 31 29.70 3.56 7.27
CA ALA A 31 29.54 4.96 6.86
C ALA A 31 30.02 5.23 5.43
N ALA A 32 30.97 4.43 4.93
CA ALA A 32 31.46 4.51 3.54
C ALA A 32 30.50 3.87 2.53
N ASN A 33 29.65 2.93 2.95
CA ASN A 33 28.80 2.13 2.07
C ASN A 33 27.30 2.30 2.41
N ARG A 34 26.85 3.56 2.53
CA ARG A 34 25.47 3.91 2.88
C ARG A 34 24.49 3.49 1.79
N PRO A 35 23.35 2.91 2.13
CA PRO A 35 22.26 2.68 1.18
C PRO A 35 21.80 3.98 0.52
N GLN A 36 21.74 3.96 -0.80
CA GLN A 36 21.19 5.06 -1.59
C GLN A 36 19.74 4.73 -1.95
N TRP A 37 18.83 4.94 -1.01
CA TRP A 37 17.45 4.48 -1.04
C TRP A 37 16.69 4.83 -2.30
N LEU A 38 16.91 6.02 -2.86
CA LEU A 38 16.17 6.49 -4.04
C LEU A 38 16.97 6.44 -5.34
N SER A 39 18.27 6.05 -5.27
CA SER A 39 19.16 6.01 -6.43
C SER A 39 19.47 4.60 -6.93
N GLN A 40 19.17 3.57 -6.14
CA GLN A 40 19.28 2.16 -6.52
C GLN A 40 17.88 1.62 -6.88
N GLU A 41 17.76 0.88 -7.97
CA GLU A 41 16.48 0.43 -8.52
C GLU A 41 15.64 -0.36 -7.50
N ASP A 42 16.25 -1.38 -6.86
CA ASP A 42 15.56 -2.23 -5.89
C ASP A 42 15.15 -1.45 -4.62
N LEU A 43 16.08 -0.61 -4.10
CA LEU A 43 15.81 0.19 -2.90
C LEU A 43 14.77 1.27 -3.16
N ALA A 44 14.76 1.87 -4.35
CA ALA A 44 13.76 2.86 -4.72
C ALA A 44 12.34 2.27 -4.77
N MET A 45 12.22 1.05 -5.31
CA MET A 45 10.93 0.34 -5.30
C MET A 45 10.50 0.00 -3.87
N ILE A 46 11.42 -0.49 -3.03
CA ILE A 46 11.13 -0.77 -1.61
C ILE A 46 10.70 0.50 -0.89
N ALA A 47 11.39 1.63 -1.09
CA ALA A 47 11.04 2.90 -0.49
C ALA A 47 9.62 3.36 -0.88
N VAL A 48 9.27 3.25 -2.16
CA VAL A 48 7.93 3.57 -2.67
C VAL A 48 6.87 2.68 -2.00
N VAL A 49 7.11 1.36 -1.95
CA VAL A 49 6.17 0.40 -1.33
C VAL A 49 5.99 0.68 0.16
N VAL A 50 7.07 0.94 0.89
CA VAL A 50 7.02 1.26 2.33
C VAL A 50 6.21 2.52 2.60
N VAL A 51 6.45 3.60 1.86
CA VAL A 51 5.71 4.87 2.05
C VAL A 51 4.24 4.71 1.66
N HIS A 52 3.96 3.98 0.58
CA HIS A 52 2.59 3.71 0.17
C HIS A 52 1.84 2.86 1.21
N ALA A 53 2.45 1.79 1.71
CA ALA A 53 1.89 0.95 2.77
C ALA A 53 1.66 1.75 4.06
N TRP A 54 2.65 2.55 4.49
CA TRP A 54 2.53 3.42 5.66
C TRP A 54 1.35 4.39 5.54
N ARG A 55 1.14 4.94 4.36
CA ARG A 55 0.03 5.87 4.10
C ARG A 55 -1.34 5.20 4.18
N LEU A 56 -1.47 3.96 3.71
CA LEU A 56 -2.71 3.19 3.76
C LEU A 56 -2.96 2.53 5.13
N PHE A 57 -1.92 2.38 5.94
CA PHE A 57 -1.98 1.68 7.23
C PHE A 57 -3.06 2.23 8.17
N PRO A 58 -3.19 3.56 8.42
CA PRO A 58 -4.23 4.10 9.30
C PRO A 58 -5.65 3.75 8.82
N PHE A 59 -5.90 3.79 7.52
CA PHE A 59 -7.16 3.42 6.91
C PHE A 59 -7.47 1.92 7.16
N GLY A 60 -6.48 1.06 6.93
CA GLY A 60 -6.59 -0.37 7.22
C GLY A 60 -6.90 -0.63 8.70
N VAL A 61 -6.16 0.01 9.62
CA VAL A 61 -6.37 -0.14 11.07
C VAL A 61 -7.79 0.19 11.49
N VAL A 62 -8.34 1.31 11.02
CA VAL A 62 -9.72 1.73 11.36
C VAL A 62 -10.75 0.70 10.87
N ILE A 63 -10.60 0.21 9.64
CA ILE A 63 -11.52 -0.79 9.09
C ILE A 63 -11.41 -2.12 9.83
N PHE A 64 -10.20 -2.60 10.09
CA PHE A 64 -10.00 -3.83 10.84
C PHE A 64 -10.53 -3.71 12.27
N LEU A 65 -10.31 -2.57 12.94
CA LEU A 65 -10.86 -2.32 14.28
C LEU A 65 -12.39 -2.36 14.27
N ALA A 66 -13.03 -1.70 13.30
CA ALA A 66 -14.47 -1.75 13.14
C ALA A 66 -14.96 -3.19 12.89
N GLY A 67 -14.23 -3.97 12.07
CA GLY A 67 -14.51 -5.39 11.87
C GLY A 67 -14.44 -6.19 13.17
N PHE A 68 -13.36 -6.06 13.94
CA PHE A 68 -13.20 -6.76 15.20
C PHE A 68 -14.27 -6.40 16.23
N THR A 69 -14.67 -5.14 16.30
CA THR A 69 -15.71 -4.69 17.24
C THR A 69 -17.13 -5.09 16.82
N SER A 70 -17.33 -5.49 15.57
CA SER A 70 -18.63 -5.96 15.07
C SER A 70 -18.92 -7.42 15.41
N VAL A 71 -17.93 -8.18 15.88
CA VAL A 71 -18.12 -9.59 16.27
C VAL A 71 -18.93 -9.67 17.57
N PRO A 72 -20.07 -10.41 17.60
CA PRO A 72 -20.89 -10.55 18.79
C PRO A 72 -20.11 -11.20 19.93
N LYS A 73 -20.29 -10.69 21.15
CA LYS A 73 -19.63 -11.24 22.35
C LYS A 73 -19.99 -12.69 22.59
N ASP A 74 -21.25 -13.06 22.36
CA ASP A 74 -21.74 -14.44 22.55
C ASP A 74 -20.95 -15.45 21.72
N VAL A 75 -20.51 -15.07 20.51
CA VAL A 75 -19.66 -15.92 19.66
C VAL A 75 -18.27 -16.10 20.27
N LEU A 76 -17.71 -15.03 20.85
CA LEU A 76 -16.40 -15.08 21.49
C LEU A 76 -16.44 -15.87 22.79
N ASP A 77 -17.52 -15.74 23.56
CA ASP A 77 -17.73 -16.47 24.82
C ASP A 77 -17.93 -17.96 24.53
N ALA A 78 -18.75 -18.31 23.54
CA ALA A 78 -18.93 -19.71 23.10
C ALA A 78 -17.60 -20.32 22.66
N ALA A 79 -16.80 -19.60 21.87
CA ALA A 79 -15.47 -20.04 21.45
C ALA A 79 -14.53 -20.31 22.64
N THR A 80 -14.67 -19.50 23.70
CA THR A 80 -13.85 -19.66 24.90
C THR A 80 -14.28 -20.91 25.68
N VAL A 81 -15.59 -21.18 25.81
CA VAL A 81 -16.14 -22.41 26.41
C VAL A 81 -15.69 -23.65 25.65
N ASP A 82 -15.64 -23.59 24.33
CA ASP A 82 -15.14 -24.66 23.44
C ASP A 82 -13.61 -24.84 23.48
N GLY A 83 -12.90 -24.09 24.35
CA GLY A 83 -11.45 -24.17 24.48
C GLY A 83 -10.65 -23.67 23.27
N ALA A 84 -11.23 -22.80 22.45
CA ALA A 84 -10.55 -22.23 21.29
C ALA A 84 -9.41 -21.30 21.74
N GLY A 85 -8.16 -21.72 21.54
CA GLY A 85 -6.99 -20.88 21.78
C GLY A 85 -6.94 -19.67 20.84
N PHE A 86 -6.01 -18.71 21.13
CA PHE A 86 -5.87 -17.44 20.43
C PHE A 86 -5.85 -17.58 18.89
N TRP A 87 -5.04 -18.49 18.34
CA TRP A 87 -4.92 -18.68 16.89
C TRP A 87 -6.21 -19.24 16.28
N ARG A 88 -6.80 -20.28 16.93
CA ARG A 88 -8.04 -20.89 16.46
C ARG A 88 -9.19 -19.88 16.46
N ARG A 89 -9.32 -19.09 17.52
CA ARG A 89 -10.33 -18.03 17.63
C ARG A 89 -10.18 -16.99 16.53
N ASN A 90 -8.97 -16.50 16.29
CA ASN A 90 -8.75 -15.44 15.28
C ASN A 90 -8.94 -15.95 13.85
N TYR A 91 -8.33 -17.09 13.47
CA TYR A 91 -8.35 -17.55 12.09
C TYR A 91 -9.60 -18.33 11.69
N GLN A 92 -10.20 -19.10 12.60
CA GLN A 92 -11.34 -19.94 12.28
C GLN A 92 -12.69 -19.32 12.62
N ILE A 93 -12.74 -18.32 13.51
CA ILE A 93 -13.98 -17.71 13.96
C ILE A 93 -14.03 -16.23 13.55
N ILE A 94 -13.12 -15.40 14.04
CA ILE A 94 -13.19 -13.96 13.83
C ILE A 94 -12.96 -13.60 12.35
N LEU A 95 -11.86 -14.09 11.76
CA LEU A 95 -11.49 -13.73 10.38
C LEU A 95 -12.55 -14.08 9.34
N PRO A 96 -13.23 -15.24 9.38
CA PRO A 96 -14.35 -15.51 8.48
C PRO A 96 -15.55 -14.57 8.68
N ILE A 97 -15.86 -14.20 9.92
CA ILE A 97 -16.97 -13.28 10.24
C ILE A 97 -16.69 -11.88 9.69
N ILE A 98 -15.47 -11.37 9.88
CA ILE A 98 -15.09 -10.03 9.40
C ILE A 98 -14.63 -10.01 7.94
N ALA A 99 -14.57 -11.17 7.28
CA ALA A 99 -14.07 -11.27 5.91
C ALA A 99 -14.80 -10.34 4.90
N PRO A 100 -16.11 -10.08 4.99
CA PRO A 100 -16.76 -9.09 4.13
C PRO A 100 -16.18 -7.69 4.31
N ILE A 101 -15.92 -7.28 5.55
CA ILE A 101 -15.34 -5.98 5.89
C ILE A 101 -13.90 -5.88 5.36
N VAL A 102 -13.11 -6.97 5.52
CA VAL A 102 -11.76 -7.06 4.97
C VAL A 102 -11.76 -6.95 3.44
N LEU A 103 -12.70 -7.61 2.77
CA LEU A 103 -12.83 -7.53 1.31
C LEU A 103 -13.18 -6.11 0.84
N ILE A 104 -14.03 -5.39 1.56
CA ILE A 104 -14.33 -3.98 1.29
C ILE A 104 -13.05 -3.14 1.44
N ALA A 105 -12.28 -3.35 2.51
CA ALA A 105 -11.00 -2.65 2.69
C ALA A 105 -10.02 -2.93 1.55
N LEU A 106 -9.96 -4.17 1.06
CA LEU A 106 -9.12 -4.55 -0.08
C LEU A 106 -9.58 -3.89 -1.38
N ILE A 107 -10.89 -3.76 -1.62
CA ILE A 107 -11.44 -3.06 -2.78
C ILE A 107 -10.98 -1.59 -2.76
N PHE A 108 -11.21 -0.88 -1.66
CA PHE A 108 -10.79 0.51 -1.53
C PHE A 108 -9.27 0.66 -1.61
N GLY A 109 -8.51 -0.20 -0.92
CA GLY A 109 -7.04 -0.21 -0.99
C GLY A 109 -6.53 -0.40 -2.42
N THR A 110 -7.14 -1.32 -3.18
CA THR A 110 -6.80 -1.55 -4.59
C THR A 110 -7.08 -0.30 -5.44
N VAL A 111 -8.27 0.28 -5.31
CA VAL A 111 -8.63 1.51 -6.03
C VAL A 111 -7.66 2.64 -5.70
N PHE A 112 -7.39 2.89 -4.42
CA PHE A 112 -6.45 3.93 -3.99
C PHE A 112 -5.02 3.70 -4.51
N THR A 113 -4.57 2.44 -4.54
CA THR A 113 -3.23 2.10 -5.03
C THR A 113 -3.10 2.34 -6.53
N PHE A 114 -4.08 1.90 -7.32
CA PHE A 114 -4.04 2.06 -8.78
C PHE A 114 -4.21 3.51 -9.24
N THR A 115 -4.91 4.34 -8.48
CA THR A 115 -5.15 5.75 -8.83
C THR A 115 -4.10 6.71 -8.24
N ASP A 116 -3.21 6.21 -7.37
CA ASP A 116 -2.22 7.06 -6.73
C ASP A 116 -0.96 7.23 -7.56
N LEU A 117 -0.77 8.44 -7.96
CA LEU A 117 0.45 8.89 -8.64
C LEU A 117 1.41 9.59 -7.65
N SER A 118 0.87 10.09 -6.52
CA SER A 118 1.56 11.08 -5.68
C SER A 118 2.82 10.53 -5.03
N VAL A 119 2.77 9.31 -4.48
CA VAL A 119 3.91 8.72 -3.76
C VAL A 119 5.07 8.49 -4.72
N VAL A 120 4.81 7.84 -5.85
CA VAL A 120 5.86 7.53 -6.85
C VAL A 120 6.43 8.82 -7.44
N TYR A 121 5.57 9.77 -7.81
CA TYR A 121 6.01 11.00 -8.43
C TYR A 121 6.84 11.89 -7.49
N LEU A 122 6.44 12.00 -6.22
CA LEU A 122 7.16 12.82 -5.24
C LEU A 122 8.48 12.20 -4.78
N LEU A 123 8.54 10.85 -4.64
CA LEU A 123 9.75 10.18 -4.16
C LEU A 123 10.80 10.01 -5.27
N THR A 124 10.38 9.48 -6.41
CA THR A 124 11.31 8.98 -7.43
C THR A 124 11.06 9.53 -8.83
N LYS A 125 9.89 10.15 -9.07
CA LYS A 125 9.42 10.55 -10.41
C LYS A 125 9.42 9.41 -11.42
N GLY A 126 9.33 8.16 -10.95
CA GLY A 126 9.42 6.94 -11.77
C GLY A 126 10.83 6.36 -11.89
N GLY A 127 11.87 7.04 -11.36
CA GLY A 127 13.28 6.60 -11.42
C GLY A 127 13.69 5.64 -10.28
N PRO A 128 14.98 5.25 -10.25
CA PRO A 128 15.98 5.41 -11.30
C PRO A 128 15.67 4.52 -12.52
N ILE A 129 16.10 4.94 -13.70
CA ILE A 129 15.98 4.18 -14.97
C ILE A 129 14.55 3.58 -15.18
N ASN A 130 13.51 4.34 -14.83
CA ASN A 130 12.09 3.91 -14.88
C ASN A 130 11.75 2.67 -14.00
N SER A 131 12.59 2.29 -13.04
CA SER A 131 12.37 1.10 -12.20
C SER A 131 11.13 1.21 -11.32
N THR A 132 10.73 2.42 -10.93
CA THR A 132 9.52 2.68 -10.14
C THR A 132 8.38 3.27 -10.97
N GLN A 133 8.50 3.25 -12.30
CA GLN A 133 7.48 3.79 -13.19
C GLN A 133 6.16 3.03 -13.08
N VAL A 134 5.08 3.73 -12.81
CA VAL A 134 3.72 3.18 -12.86
C VAL A 134 2.92 3.88 -13.95
N LEU A 135 1.83 3.26 -14.40
CA LEU A 135 1.02 3.82 -15.48
C LEU A 135 0.53 5.25 -15.20
N GLY A 136 0.21 5.55 -13.93
CA GLY A 136 -0.18 6.90 -13.51
C GLY A 136 0.93 7.94 -13.70
N THR A 137 2.17 7.62 -13.33
CA THR A 137 3.32 8.52 -13.52
C THR A 137 3.68 8.66 -15.00
N LEU A 138 3.59 7.58 -15.76
CA LEU A 138 3.81 7.62 -17.21
C LEU A 138 2.76 8.51 -17.90
N ALA A 139 1.49 8.32 -17.57
CA ALA A 139 0.40 9.14 -18.12
C ALA A 139 0.59 10.64 -17.80
N PHE A 140 1.03 10.95 -16.59
CA PHE A 140 1.32 12.32 -16.18
C PHE A 140 2.53 12.90 -16.95
N GLN A 141 3.60 12.14 -17.10
CA GLN A 141 4.79 12.58 -17.85
C GLN A 141 4.47 12.85 -19.32
N VAL A 142 3.77 11.92 -19.98
CA VAL A 142 3.42 12.06 -21.39
C VAL A 142 2.32 13.11 -21.58
N GLY A 143 1.24 13.03 -20.79
CA GLY A 143 0.08 13.91 -20.98
C GLY A 143 0.32 15.35 -20.56
N ILE A 144 0.95 15.56 -19.41
CA ILE A 144 1.09 16.90 -18.81
C ILE A 144 2.47 17.48 -19.08
N LEU A 145 3.55 16.75 -18.77
CA LEU A 145 4.90 17.31 -18.89
C LEU A 145 5.37 17.41 -20.34
N SER A 146 5.03 16.44 -21.20
CA SER A 146 5.36 16.49 -22.64
C SER A 146 4.29 17.19 -23.49
N GLY A 147 3.13 17.56 -22.90
CA GLY A 147 2.05 18.26 -23.58
C GLY A 147 1.19 17.39 -24.51
N ASP A 148 1.41 16.06 -24.53
CA ASP A 148 0.65 15.13 -25.36
C ASP A 148 -0.51 14.52 -24.58
N VAL A 149 -1.55 15.32 -24.38
CA VAL A 149 -2.73 14.96 -23.61
C VAL A 149 -3.45 13.74 -24.19
N ALA A 150 -3.43 13.56 -25.51
CA ALA A 150 -4.10 12.45 -26.17
C ALA A 150 -3.45 11.11 -25.82
N HIS A 151 -2.12 11.00 -25.91
CA HIS A 151 -1.40 9.80 -25.49
C HIS A 151 -1.45 9.59 -23.96
N GLY A 152 -1.37 10.65 -23.16
CA GLY A 152 -1.54 10.56 -21.70
C GLY A 152 -2.90 10.00 -21.32
N ALA A 153 -3.98 10.44 -21.96
CA ALA A 153 -5.32 9.92 -21.77
C ALA A 153 -5.44 8.44 -22.19
N ALA A 154 -4.82 8.06 -23.31
CA ALA A 154 -4.79 6.67 -23.76
C ALA A 154 -4.08 5.76 -22.74
N ILE A 155 -2.98 6.20 -22.12
CA ILE A 155 -2.28 5.45 -21.06
C ILE A 155 -3.19 5.29 -19.84
N CYS A 156 -3.91 6.34 -19.41
CA CYS A 156 -4.89 6.25 -18.33
C CYS A 156 -6.00 5.25 -18.63
N LEU A 157 -6.45 5.16 -19.87
CA LEU A 157 -7.48 4.23 -20.30
C LEU A 157 -7.06 2.77 -20.11
N PHE A 158 -5.77 2.46 -20.25
CA PHE A 158 -5.23 1.12 -19.97
C PHE A 158 -5.35 0.71 -18.50
N LEU A 159 -5.36 1.65 -17.54
CA LEU A 159 -5.59 1.33 -16.13
C LEU A 159 -7.01 0.83 -15.86
N PHE A 160 -7.99 1.32 -16.61
CA PHE A 160 -9.40 1.06 -16.36
C PHE A 160 -9.77 -0.44 -16.41
N PRO A 161 -9.42 -1.23 -17.45
CA PRO A 161 -9.78 -2.64 -17.50
C PRO A 161 -9.13 -3.46 -16.39
N PHE A 162 -7.88 -3.17 -16.02
CA PHE A 162 -7.21 -3.88 -14.91
C PHE A 162 -7.88 -3.59 -13.56
N LEU A 163 -8.19 -2.33 -13.30
CA LEU A 163 -8.90 -1.92 -12.09
C LEU A 163 -10.32 -2.51 -12.04
N LEU A 164 -11.02 -2.50 -13.17
CA LEU A 164 -12.36 -3.07 -13.27
C LEU A 164 -12.34 -4.57 -13.01
N ILE A 165 -11.39 -5.31 -13.58
CA ILE A 165 -11.23 -6.76 -13.34
C ILE A 165 -10.93 -7.01 -11.85
N ALA A 166 -9.99 -6.27 -11.26
CA ALA A 166 -9.63 -6.43 -9.85
C ALA A 166 -10.84 -6.20 -8.94
N VAL A 167 -11.58 -5.10 -9.15
CA VAL A 167 -12.77 -4.78 -8.36
C VAL A 167 -13.87 -5.82 -8.56
N VAL A 168 -14.15 -6.25 -9.79
CA VAL A 168 -15.17 -7.28 -10.08
C VAL A 168 -14.83 -8.61 -9.41
N LEU A 169 -13.55 -9.03 -9.42
CA LEU A 169 -13.12 -10.25 -8.74
C LEU A 169 -13.33 -10.16 -7.22
N LEU A 170 -12.96 -9.03 -6.62
CA LEU A 170 -13.15 -8.79 -5.19
C LEU A 170 -14.64 -8.73 -4.81
N LEU A 171 -15.48 -8.07 -5.62
CA LEU A 171 -16.92 -8.04 -5.42
C LEU A 171 -17.56 -9.43 -5.57
N ARG A 172 -17.09 -10.25 -6.50
CA ARG A 172 -17.55 -11.65 -6.62
C ARG A 172 -17.16 -12.47 -5.40
N ALA A 173 -15.95 -12.26 -4.86
CA ALA A 173 -15.51 -12.92 -3.63
C ALA A 173 -16.36 -12.49 -2.43
N LEU A 174 -16.76 -11.22 -2.35
CA LEU A 174 -17.66 -10.69 -1.32
C LEU A 174 -19.03 -11.39 -1.39
N ARG A 175 -19.68 -11.39 -2.55
CA ARG A 175 -21.00 -12.01 -2.74
C ARG A 175 -21.04 -13.50 -2.42
N ARG A 176 -19.94 -14.23 -2.63
CA ARG A 176 -19.86 -15.66 -2.28
C ARG A 176 -19.83 -15.92 -0.78
N ARG A 177 -19.59 -14.91 0.03
CA ARG A 177 -19.51 -15.03 1.49
C ARG A 177 -20.74 -14.51 2.23
N GLU A 178 -21.65 -13.83 1.52
CA GLU A 178 -22.93 -13.34 2.05
C GLU A 178 -24.07 -14.37 1.93
N ILE A 179 -23.83 -15.50 1.24
CA ILE A 179 -24.73 -16.65 1.11
C ILE A 179 -24.24 -17.78 1.99
#